data_5c0f30561aa57a44f94f53e26bc77c22
#
_entry.id   5c0f30561aa57a44f94f53e26bc77c22
#
_cell.length_a   1.000
_cell.length_b   1.000
_cell.length_c   1.000
_cell.angle_alpha   90.00
_cell.angle_beta   90.00
_cell.angle_gamma   90.00
#
_symmetry.space_group_name_H-M   'P 1'
#
loop_
_entity.id
_entity.type
_entity.pdbx_description
1 polymer ?
#
loop_
_entity_poly.entity_id
_entity_poly.type
_entity_poly.pdbx_seq_one_letter_code
_entity_poly.pdbx_strand_id
1 'polypeptide(L)'
;MLGIGPQHSFTYDGAQLNVYHAAKGEGLPRHSHSFSHATICHNGSCVIRLEGREKVIDKHSGAFNLPGGEWHEIEALEDDTVFVNVFAEGKY
;
A
#
# COMPACT_ATOMS: atom_id res chain seq x y z
N MET A 1 -4.39 -14.37 -1.49
CA MET A 1 -3.49 -13.30 -1.98
C MET A 1 -2.05 -13.69 -1.72
N LEU A 2 -1.18 -13.53 -2.69
CA LEU A 2 0.25 -13.79 -2.54
C LEU A 2 0.94 -12.51 -2.05
N GLY A 3 1.60 -12.58 -0.89
CA GLY A 3 2.31 -11.45 -0.31
C GLY A 3 3.62 -11.15 -1.04
N ILE A 4 3.94 -9.87 -1.18
CA ILE A 4 5.18 -9.40 -1.81
C ILE A 4 5.92 -8.43 -0.90
N GLY A 5 7.22 -8.30 -1.13
CA GLY A 5 8.04 -7.26 -0.52
C GLY A 5 8.20 -6.06 -1.44
N PRO A 6 8.72 -4.94 -0.94
CA PRO A 6 8.97 -3.78 -1.78
C PRO A 6 10.09 -4.05 -2.78
N GLN A 7 9.91 -3.55 -4.01
CA GLN A 7 10.93 -3.58 -5.05
C GLN A 7 12.00 -2.52 -4.77
N HIS A 8 11.59 -1.37 -4.26
CA HIS A 8 12.47 -0.28 -3.85
C HIS A 8 12.02 0.22 -2.49
N SER A 9 12.98 0.59 -1.66
CA SER A 9 12.73 1.17 -0.35
C SER A 9 13.78 2.24 -0.10
N PHE A 10 13.37 3.44 0.22
CA PHE A 10 14.29 4.55 0.47
C PHE A 10 13.68 5.56 1.45
N THR A 11 14.53 6.38 2.03
CA THR A 11 14.13 7.44 2.95
C THR A 11 14.40 8.79 2.31
N TYR A 12 13.54 9.75 2.62
CA TYR A 12 13.69 11.12 2.17
C TYR A 12 13.08 12.07 3.21
N ASP A 13 13.91 12.92 3.78
CA ASP A 13 13.50 14.00 4.69
C ASP A 13 12.53 13.54 5.81
N GLY A 14 12.88 12.43 6.48
CA GLY A 14 12.10 11.89 7.58
C GLY A 14 10.96 10.96 7.17
N ALA A 15 10.71 10.79 5.87
CA ALA A 15 9.75 9.85 5.35
C ALA A 15 10.44 8.61 4.81
N GLN A 16 9.77 7.48 4.92
CA GLN A 16 10.16 6.26 4.21
C GLN A 16 9.13 5.95 3.14
N LEU A 17 9.62 5.57 1.96
CA LEU A 17 8.82 5.17 0.83
C LEU A 17 9.14 3.74 0.46
N ASN A 18 8.13 2.89 0.43
CA ASN A 18 8.24 1.53 -0.09
C ASN A 18 7.45 1.44 -1.39
N VAL A 19 8.13 1.06 -2.47
CA VAL A 19 7.54 0.94 -3.79
C VAL A 19 7.33 -0.54 -4.10
N TYR A 20 6.09 -0.92 -4.39
CA TYR A 20 5.70 -2.29 -4.68
C TYR A 20 5.32 -2.43 -6.14
N HIS A 21 5.77 -3.49 -6.76
CA HIS A 21 5.42 -3.85 -8.13
C HIS A 21 4.73 -5.21 -8.08
N ALA A 22 3.45 -5.24 -8.41
CA ALA A 22 2.60 -6.40 -8.16
C ALA A 22 1.92 -6.90 -9.44
N ALA A 23 1.90 -8.21 -9.62
CA ALA A 23 1.01 -8.86 -10.58
C ALA A 23 -0.39 -8.93 -9.97
N LYS A 24 -1.40 -9.14 -10.81
CA LYS A 24 -2.77 -9.33 -10.36
C LYS A 24 -2.85 -10.41 -9.29
N GLY A 25 -3.47 -10.11 -8.17
CA GLY A 25 -3.64 -11.02 -7.04
C GLY A 25 -2.50 -11.00 -6.03
N GLU A 26 -1.42 -10.27 -6.31
CA GLU A 26 -0.33 -10.06 -5.36
C GLU A 26 -0.57 -8.78 -4.55
N GLY A 27 0.08 -8.69 -3.41
CA GLY A 27 -0.01 -7.48 -2.60
C GLY A 27 0.45 -7.69 -1.17
N LEU A 28 -0.17 -6.95 -0.27
CA LEU A 28 0.12 -7.02 1.16
C LEU A 28 -1.05 -7.71 1.86
N PRO A 29 -0.87 -8.96 2.34
CA PRO A 29 -1.91 -9.67 3.07
C PRO A 29 -2.33 -8.92 4.32
N ARG A 30 -3.51 -9.28 4.87
CA ARG A 30 -4.06 -8.65 6.06
C ARG A 30 -3.03 -8.56 7.19
N HIS A 31 -2.86 -7.35 7.69
CA HIS A 31 -1.99 -7.05 8.83
C HIS A 31 -2.46 -5.77 9.51
N SER A 32 -1.90 -5.50 10.68
CA SER A 32 -2.12 -4.22 11.36
C SER A 32 -0.82 -3.75 12.00
N HIS A 33 -0.71 -2.45 12.18
CA HIS A 33 0.43 -1.83 12.88
C HIS A 33 -0.04 -0.55 13.57
N SER A 34 0.75 -0.05 14.51
CA SER A 34 0.34 1.08 15.35
C SER A 34 0.41 2.44 14.66
N PHE A 35 1.11 2.53 13.52
CA PHE A 35 1.29 3.78 12.79
C PHE A 35 0.43 3.80 11.53
N SER A 36 0.09 5.02 11.08
CA SER A 36 -0.64 5.25 9.84
C SER A 36 0.34 5.37 8.68
N HIS A 37 -0.14 5.06 7.48
CA HIS A 37 0.60 5.36 6.26
C HIS A 37 -0.35 5.80 5.14
N ALA A 38 0.20 6.48 4.14
CA ALA A 38 -0.53 6.79 2.92
C ALA A 38 -0.15 5.79 1.84
N THR A 39 -1.12 5.37 1.05
CA THR A 39 -0.90 4.52 -0.12
C THR A 39 -1.32 5.26 -1.38
N ILE A 40 -0.43 5.25 -2.37
CA ILE A 40 -0.65 5.90 -3.66
C ILE A 40 -0.51 4.83 -4.74
N CYS A 41 -1.50 4.67 -5.60
CA CYS A 41 -1.38 3.81 -6.76
C CYS A 41 -0.81 4.64 -7.92
N HIS A 42 0.37 4.23 -8.41
CA HIS A 42 1.05 4.92 -9.49
C HIS A 42 0.68 4.38 -10.86
N ASN A 43 0.43 3.08 -10.97
CA ASN A 43 0.06 2.41 -12.21
C ASN A 43 -0.85 1.23 -11.90
N GLY A 44 -1.78 0.91 -12.80
CA GLY A 44 -2.75 -0.15 -12.58
C GLY A 44 -3.81 0.24 -11.57
N SER A 45 -4.28 -0.73 -10.80
CA SER A 45 -5.27 -0.50 -9.75
C SER A 45 -5.11 -1.50 -8.63
N CYS A 46 -5.47 -1.10 -7.42
CA CYS A 46 -5.52 -1.99 -6.27
C CYS A 46 -6.78 -1.76 -5.45
N VAL A 47 -7.18 -2.80 -4.73
CA VAL A 47 -8.21 -2.69 -3.72
C VAL A 47 -7.54 -2.67 -2.35
N ILE A 48 -7.95 -1.71 -1.53
CA ILE A 48 -7.55 -1.63 -0.12
C ILE A 48 -8.76 -2.05 0.68
N ARG A 49 -8.61 -3.12 1.47
CA ARG A 49 -9.67 -3.61 2.35
C ARG A 49 -9.32 -3.30 3.79
N LEU A 50 -10.28 -2.71 4.48
CA LEU A 50 -10.19 -2.37 5.90
C LEU A 50 -11.40 -2.99 6.60
N GLU A 51 -11.47 -2.86 7.92
CA GLU A 51 -12.61 -3.38 8.65
C GLU A 51 -13.90 -2.67 8.22
N GLY A 52 -14.83 -3.45 7.68
CA GLY A 52 -16.16 -2.96 7.28
C GLY A 52 -16.20 -2.09 6.02
N ARG A 53 -15.08 -1.92 5.31
CA ARG A 53 -15.07 -1.10 4.09
C ARG A 53 -13.94 -1.49 3.14
N GLU A 54 -14.08 -1.09 1.89
CA GLU A 54 -13.01 -1.24 0.91
C GLU A 54 -12.99 -0.05 -0.05
N LYS A 55 -11.82 0.18 -0.65
CA LYS A 55 -11.61 1.28 -1.59
C LYS A 55 -10.74 0.79 -2.74
N VAL A 56 -11.20 0.99 -3.97
CA VAL A 56 -10.36 0.77 -5.17
C VAL A 56 -9.66 2.08 -5.48
N ILE A 57 -8.35 2.01 -5.68
CA ILE A 57 -7.53 3.18 -6.05
C ILE A 57 -6.78 2.89 -7.35
N ASP A 58 -6.52 3.96 -8.09
CA ASP A 58 -5.70 3.97 -9.31
C ASP A 58 -4.86 5.25 -9.35
N LYS A 59 -4.21 5.52 -10.48
CA LYS A 59 -3.34 6.70 -10.60
C LYS A 59 -4.07 8.03 -10.50
N HIS A 60 -5.40 8.03 -10.57
CA HIS A 60 -6.23 9.24 -10.45
C HIS A 60 -6.77 9.47 -9.04
N SER A 61 -6.55 8.54 -8.14
CA SER A 61 -7.16 8.56 -6.79
C SER A 61 -6.42 9.45 -5.79
N GLY A 62 -5.14 9.74 -6.04
CA GLY A 62 -4.31 10.41 -5.04
C GLY A 62 -3.95 9.49 -3.88
N ALA A 63 -3.52 10.07 -2.77
CA ALA A 63 -3.12 9.31 -1.59
C ALA A 63 -4.34 8.90 -0.77
N PHE A 64 -4.34 7.65 -0.33
CA PHE A 64 -5.35 7.10 0.58
C PHE A 64 -4.70 6.79 1.92
N ASN A 65 -5.23 7.36 3.00
CA ASN A 65 -4.68 7.13 4.34
C ASN A 65 -5.20 5.83 4.94
N LEU A 66 -4.28 5.00 5.44
CA LEU A 66 -4.60 3.80 6.19
C LEU A 66 -4.31 4.08 7.66
N PRO A 67 -5.35 4.15 8.52
CA PRO A 67 -5.16 4.47 9.93
C PRO A 67 -4.37 3.42 10.69
N GLY A 68 -3.54 3.84 11.63
CA GLY A 68 -2.87 2.94 12.55
C GLY A 68 -3.87 2.22 13.45
N GLY A 69 -3.55 0.99 13.83
CA GLY A 69 -4.38 0.17 14.72
C GLY A 69 -5.50 -0.59 14.04
N GLU A 70 -5.82 -0.28 12.80
CA GLU A 70 -6.85 -0.98 12.03
C GLU A 70 -6.20 -1.96 11.06
N TRP A 71 -6.73 -3.21 11.00
CA TRP A 71 -6.22 -4.15 10.02
C TRP A 71 -6.53 -3.68 8.59
N HIS A 72 -5.65 -3.99 7.68
CA HIS A 72 -5.83 -3.68 6.26
C HIS A 72 -5.09 -4.68 5.39
N GLU A 73 -5.49 -4.73 4.12
CA GLU A 73 -4.81 -5.49 3.08
C GLU A 73 -4.90 -4.72 1.77
N ILE A 74 -3.90 -4.90 0.92
CA ILE A 74 -3.83 -4.25 -0.38
C ILE A 74 -3.59 -5.33 -1.43
N GLU A 75 -4.46 -5.42 -2.42
CA GLU A 75 -4.36 -6.42 -3.48
C GLU A 75 -4.38 -5.75 -4.84
N ALA A 76 -3.41 -6.09 -5.69
CA ALA A 76 -3.38 -5.63 -7.07
C ALA A 76 -4.50 -6.28 -7.89
N LEU A 77 -5.23 -5.46 -8.64
CA LEU A 77 -6.34 -5.91 -9.49
C LEU A 77 -5.91 -6.15 -10.93
N GLU A 78 -4.73 -5.71 -11.30
CA GLU A 78 -4.17 -5.84 -12.67
C GLU A 78 -2.69 -6.20 -12.56
N ASP A 79 -2.15 -6.77 -13.66
CA ASP A 79 -0.71 -6.94 -13.79
C ASP A 79 -0.03 -5.57 -13.93
N ASP A 80 1.25 -5.51 -13.58
CA ASP A 80 2.06 -4.29 -13.62
C ASP A 80 1.52 -3.16 -12.73
N THR A 81 0.80 -3.51 -11.68
CA THR A 81 0.34 -2.53 -10.68
C THR A 81 1.53 -2.07 -9.85
N VAL A 82 1.66 -0.75 -9.72
CA VAL A 82 2.68 -0.12 -8.88
C VAL A 82 1.98 0.70 -7.81
N PHE A 83 2.27 0.42 -6.56
CA PHE A 83 1.77 1.25 -5.46
C PHE A 83 2.90 1.58 -4.48
N VAL A 84 2.74 2.69 -3.80
CA VAL A 84 3.75 3.25 -2.89
C VAL A 84 3.11 3.47 -1.53
N ASN A 85 3.78 2.97 -0.48
CA ASN A 85 3.43 3.28 0.89
C ASN A 85 4.39 4.34 1.42
N VAL A 86 3.86 5.38 2.03
CA VAL A 86 4.62 6.51 2.59
C VAL A 86 4.31 6.62 4.07
N PHE A 87 5.34 6.58 4.91
CA PHE A 87 5.19 6.64 6.37
C PHE A 87 6.43 7.25 7.01
N ALA A 88 6.35 7.55 8.31
CA ALA A 88 7.49 8.11 9.02
C ALA A 88 8.64 7.10 9.11
N GLU A 89 9.86 7.57 8.87
CA GLU A 89 11.07 6.75 8.95
C GLU A 89 11.19 6.06 10.31
N GLY A 90 11.66 4.82 10.30
CA GLY A 90 11.91 4.05 11.52
C GLY A 90 10.72 3.29 12.07
N LYS A 91 9.59 3.21 11.34
CA LYS A 91 8.38 2.53 11.80
C LYS A 91 8.29 1.07 11.37
N TYR A 92 8.91 0.67 10.30
CA TYR A 92 8.96 -0.73 9.86
C TYR A 92 10.19 -1.43 10.32
#